data_8cca19a96b917821c51c4656db46f18f
#
_entry.id   8cca19a96b917821c51c4656db46f18f
#
_cell.length_a   1.000
_cell.length_b   1.000
_cell.length_c   1.000
_cell.angle_alpha   90.00
_cell.angle_beta   90.00
_cell.angle_gamma   90.00
#
_symmetry.space_group_name_H-M   'P 1'
#
loop_
_entity.id
_entity.type
_entity.pdbx_description
1 polymer ?
#
loop_
_entity_poly.entity_id
_entity_poly.type
_entity_poly.pdbx_seq_one_letter_code
_entity_poly.pdbx_strand_id
1 'polypeptide(L)'
;MLNKAKISKVNNICYIFIQGRKEKILSNKIEAQDFYYGLIHLKEMKDNKVNLIEFTDTNSWFSSILQLLDKAISKLFSIPFYSHRIVSLKNLKTLLKSDKVILVSESTGYSALLMLIFLKFRKTQVILFVMGLYSKKLRFKWSKTIHNLFIKILIFFIDDVLILGKGEYEKAISFHKKKSKIHYFPFCVDTNFWKTAQPLDINQNSEILFIGNDGNRDYEMLINIAKELKQFNFRFITENSIIDKVHLPNVVVERGKWGSSVITDVDLRNIYVKSKIVVLPLKESTQPSGQSVCLQAMSLGVPVIISDTGGFWDKERFLHNESIYFINPNEITNWTKSLVAIHRDNALLLRLSKKGQDLVDQEFSLKNFNSQLLSILNI
;
A
#
# COMPACT_ATOMS: atom_id res chain seq x y z
N MET A 1 -50.57 1.94 16.60
CA MET A 1 -49.63 2.64 15.72
C MET A 1 -48.54 1.65 15.27
N LEU A 2 -48.66 1.13 14.06
CA LEU A 2 -47.70 0.16 13.51
C LEU A 2 -46.40 0.88 13.21
N ASN A 3 -45.31 0.51 13.92
CA ASN A 3 -43.94 0.91 13.59
C ASN A 3 -43.62 0.42 12.16
N LYS A 4 -43.66 1.35 11.20
CA LYS A 4 -43.05 1.08 9.88
C LYS A 4 -41.58 0.82 10.09
N ALA A 5 -41.18 -0.46 10.05
CA ALA A 5 -39.77 -0.82 9.96
C ALA A 5 -39.16 -0.02 8.80
N LYS A 6 -38.22 0.87 9.07
CA LYS A 6 -37.42 1.54 8.06
C LYS A 6 -36.71 0.43 7.28
N ILE A 7 -37.17 0.14 6.08
CA ILE A 7 -36.43 -0.75 5.16
C ILE A 7 -35.06 -0.08 4.99
N SER A 8 -34.03 -0.69 5.55
CA SER A 8 -32.66 -0.19 5.38
C SER A 8 -32.32 -0.17 3.89
N LYS A 9 -31.96 0.99 3.41
CA LYS A 9 -31.60 1.15 1.99
C LYS A 9 -30.32 0.40 1.73
N VAL A 10 -30.35 -0.64 0.89
CA VAL A 10 -29.15 -1.38 0.48
C VAL A 10 -28.19 -0.45 -0.27
N ASN A 11 -26.96 -0.32 0.22
CA ASN A 11 -25.91 0.45 -0.44
C ASN A 11 -25.28 -0.37 -1.57
N ASN A 12 -25.31 0.15 -2.79
CA ASN A 12 -24.59 -0.45 -3.91
C ASN A 12 -23.18 0.16 -3.98
N ILE A 13 -22.17 -0.62 -3.65
CA ILE A 13 -20.76 -0.19 -3.61
C ILE A 13 -20.02 -0.88 -4.76
N CYS A 14 -19.16 -0.14 -5.48
CA CYS A 14 -18.32 -0.71 -6.51
C CYS A 14 -16.85 -0.38 -6.24
N TYR A 15 -16.03 -1.41 -6.09
CA TYR A 15 -14.57 -1.27 -6.04
C TYR A 15 -13.95 -1.42 -7.41
N ILE A 16 -12.90 -0.63 -7.68
CA ILE A 16 -12.07 -0.77 -8.87
C ILE A 16 -10.64 -1.04 -8.45
N PHE A 17 -10.15 -2.24 -8.80
CA PHE A 17 -8.77 -2.68 -8.57
C PHE A 17 -8.00 -2.86 -9.88
N ILE A 18 -6.68 -2.92 -9.78
CA ILE A 18 -5.85 -3.26 -10.94
C ILE A 18 -6.03 -4.72 -11.31
N GLN A 19 -5.75 -5.66 -10.40
CA GLN A 19 -5.94 -7.11 -10.64
C GLN A 19 -5.72 -7.95 -9.36
N GLY A 20 -6.06 -9.25 -9.44
CA GLY A 20 -5.65 -10.29 -8.50
C GLY A 20 -6.56 -10.50 -7.28
N ARG A 21 -7.56 -9.63 -7.03
CA ARG A 21 -8.46 -9.77 -5.88
C ARG A 21 -9.66 -10.65 -6.22
N LYS A 22 -10.20 -10.50 -7.43
CA LYS A 22 -11.40 -11.22 -7.85
C LYS A 22 -11.19 -12.73 -7.83
N GLU A 23 -10.07 -13.20 -8.35
CA GLU A 23 -9.73 -14.63 -8.35
C GLU A 23 -9.60 -15.18 -6.94
N LYS A 24 -8.84 -14.49 -6.05
CA LYS A 24 -8.68 -14.88 -4.64
C LYS A 24 -10.01 -14.93 -3.89
N ILE A 25 -10.92 -13.96 -4.14
CA ILE A 25 -12.26 -13.92 -3.53
C ILE A 25 -13.11 -15.09 -4.02
N LEU A 26 -13.12 -15.37 -5.34
CA LEU A 26 -13.93 -16.44 -5.92
C LEU A 26 -13.44 -17.84 -5.54
N SER A 27 -12.12 -18.00 -5.41
CA SER A 27 -11.51 -19.27 -5.00
C SER A 27 -11.45 -19.47 -3.49
N ASN A 28 -11.96 -18.53 -2.70
CA ASN A 28 -11.87 -18.51 -1.24
C ASN A 28 -10.43 -18.65 -0.70
N LYS A 29 -9.45 -18.08 -1.41
CA LYS A 29 -8.02 -18.10 -1.07
C LYS A 29 -7.56 -16.76 -0.48
N ILE A 30 -8.41 -16.12 0.33
CA ILE A 30 -8.06 -14.92 1.06
C ILE A 30 -7.37 -15.36 2.35
N GLU A 31 -6.12 -14.95 2.52
CA GLU A 31 -5.36 -15.15 3.75
C GLU A 31 -5.36 -13.83 4.55
N ALA A 32 -4.44 -12.89 4.25
CA ALA A 32 -4.45 -11.56 4.85
C ALA A 32 -5.36 -10.60 4.07
N GLN A 33 -6.05 -9.70 4.79
CA GLN A 33 -6.99 -8.74 4.18
C GLN A 33 -6.40 -7.35 3.91
N ASP A 34 -5.11 -7.15 4.11
CA ASP A 34 -4.42 -5.85 4.04
C ASP A 34 -4.72 -5.07 2.75
N PHE A 35 -4.64 -5.76 1.60
CA PHE A 35 -4.74 -5.15 0.28
C PHE A 35 -6.16 -5.14 -0.32
N TYR A 36 -7.17 -5.42 0.51
CA TYR A 36 -8.58 -5.36 0.08
C TYR A 36 -9.26 -4.03 0.42
N TYR A 37 -8.57 -3.12 1.15
CA TYR A 37 -9.05 -1.76 1.43
C TYR A 37 -10.49 -1.72 1.97
N GLY A 38 -10.81 -2.60 2.91
CA GLY A 38 -12.14 -2.69 3.53
C GLY A 38 -13.20 -3.43 2.71
N LEU A 39 -12.89 -3.89 1.48
CA LEU A 39 -13.86 -4.57 0.60
C LEU A 39 -14.48 -5.79 1.28
N ILE A 40 -13.68 -6.62 1.95
CA ILE A 40 -14.18 -7.86 2.59
C ILE A 40 -15.17 -7.50 3.71
N HIS A 41 -14.81 -6.57 4.58
CA HIS A 41 -15.67 -6.09 5.64
C HIS A 41 -16.99 -5.53 5.11
N LEU A 42 -16.96 -4.67 4.09
CA LEU A 42 -18.16 -4.11 3.48
C LEU A 42 -19.04 -5.18 2.83
N LYS A 43 -18.44 -6.23 2.26
CA LYS A 43 -19.17 -7.35 1.65
C LYS A 43 -19.90 -8.23 2.67
N GLU A 44 -19.37 -8.33 3.90
CA GLU A 44 -19.96 -9.09 5.00
C GLU A 44 -21.17 -8.37 5.64
N MET A 45 -21.26 -7.05 5.46
CA MET A 45 -22.39 -6.28 5.97
C MET A 45 -23.66 -6.53 5.16
N LYS A 46 -24.76 -6.93 5.83
CA LYS A 46 -26.03 -7.33 5.20
C LYS A 46 -26.68 -6.23 4.33
N ASP A 47 -26.47 -4.96 4.71
CA ASP A 47 -27.06 -3.81 4.02
C ASP A 47 -26.22 -3.30 2.85
N ASN A 48 -25.18 -4.04 2.45
CA ASN A 48 -24.31 -3.67 1.33
C ASN A 48 -24.34 -4.71 0.21
N LYS A 49 -24.42 -4.22 -1.03
CA LYS A 49 -24.15 -4.99 -2.23
C LYS A 49 -22.85 -4.52 -2.84
N VAL A 50 -21.79 -5.31 -2.72
CA VAL A 50 -20.46 -4.94 -3.18
C VAL A 50 -20.14 -5.60 -4.53
N ASN A 51 -19.86 -4.77 -5.53
CA ASN A 51 -19.41 -5.17 -6.87
C ASN A 51 -17.90 -4.92 -7.00
N LEU A 52 -17.25 -5.71 -7.84
CA LEU A 52 -15.82 -5.63 -8.07
C LEU A 52 -15.53 -5.55 -9.57
N ILE A 53 -14.81 -4.50 -9.97
CA ILE A 53 -14.25 -4.33 -11.30
C ILE A 53 -12.73 -4.45 -11.19
N GLU A 54 -12.12 -5.24 -12.07
CA GLU A 54 -10.67 -5.33 -12.23
C GLU A 54 -10.27 -5.04 -13.67
N PHE A 55 -9.01 -4.64 -13.86
CA PHE A 55 -8.44 -4.47 -15.19
C PHE A 55 -8.38 -5.81 -15.90
N THR A 56 -8.92 -5.84 -17.10
CA THR A 56 -8.92 -7.03 -17.96
C THR A 56 -8.40 -6.66 -19.35
N ASP A 57 -7.61 -7.53 -19.93
CA ASP A 57 -7.19 -7.35 -21.31
C ASP A 57 -8.38 -7.67 -22.22
N THR A 58 -8.71 -6.75 -23.11
CA THR A 58 -9.81 -6.88 -24.07
C THR A 58 -9.28 -6.69 -25.49
N ASN A 59 -9.64 -7.62 -26.38
CA ASN A 59 -9.24 -7.59 -27.79
C ASN A 59 -10.37 -6.98 -28.64
N SER A 60 -10.61 -5.66 -28.49
CA SER A 60 -11.55 -4.94 -29.36
C SER A 60 -10.83 -3.80 -30.07
N TRP A 61 -11.32 -3.39 -31.25
CA TRP A 61 -10.75 -2.25 -31.97
C TRP A 61 -10.75 -0.96 -31.12
N PHE A 62 -11.80 -0.75 -30.34
CA PHE A 62 -11.92 0.39 -29.45
C PHE A 62 -10.87 0.34 -28.32
N SER A 63 -10.65 -0.83 -27.71
CA SER A 63 -9.60 -1.06 -26.72
C SER A 63 -8.19 -0.77 -27.31
N SER A 64 -7.96 -1.16 -28.57
CA SER A 64 -6.67 -0.90 -29.25
C SER A 64 -6.40 0.59 -29.44
N ILE A 65 -7.41 1.39 -29.80
CA ILE A 65 -7.30 2.84 -29.91
C ILE A 65 -6.98 3.46 -28.52
N LEU A 66 -7.75 3.06 -27.48
CA LEU A 66 -7.50 3.52 -26.12
C LEU A 66 -6.09 3.15 -25.65
N GLN A 67 -5.58 1.98 -25.99
CA GLN A 67 -4.24 1.54 -25.63
C GLN A 67 -3.15 2.44 -26.22
N LEU A 68 -3.31 2.87 -27.49
CA LEU A 68 -2.39 3.81 -28.10
C LEU A 68 -2.39 5.16 -27.41
N LEU A 69 -3.58 5.68 -27.08
CA LEU A 69 -3.73 6.94 -26.32
C LEU A 69 -3.14 6.82 -24.91
N ASP A 70 -3.43 5.74 -24.20
CA ASP A 70 -2.91 5.47 -22.86
C ASP A 70 -1.38 5.42 -22.86
N LYS A 71 -0.76 4.74 -23.85
CA LYS A 71 0.70 4.68 -24.02
C LYS A 71 1.29 6.06 -24.28
N ALA A 72 0.66 6.86 -25.15
CA ALA A 72 1.12 8.22 -25.45
C ALA A 72 1.08 9.13 -24.21
N ILE A 73 -0.05 9.15 -23.51
CA ILE A 73 -0.23 9.94 -22.27
C ILE A 73 0.76 9.49 -21.19
N SER A 74 0.87 8.18 -20.96
CA SER A 74 1.76 7.63 -19.94
C SER A 74 3.22 7.95 -20.22
N LYS A 75 3.67 7.87 -21.48
CA LYS A 75 5.05 8.16 -21.88
C LYS A 75 5.38 9.66 -21.79
N LEU A 76 4.46 10.52 -22.23
CA LEU A 76 4.69 11.96 -22.26
C LEU A 76 4.56 12.63 -20.90
N PHE A 77 3.59 12.20 -20.06
CA PHE A 77 3.23 12.90 -18.84
C PHE A 77 3.49 12.07 -17.57
N SER A 78 4.00 10.85 -17.72
CA SER A 78 4.25 9.91 -16.61
C SER A 78 2.99 9.64 -15.78
N ILE A 79 1.80 9.59 -16.40
CA ILE A 79 0.53 9.32 -15.77
C ILE A 79 0.13 7.86 -16.04
N PRO A 80 -0.25 7.08 -15.02
CA PRO A 80 -0.58 5.66 -15.20
C PRO A 80 -2.00 5.48 -15.76
N PHE A 81 -2.16 5.67 -17.06
CA PHE A 81 -3.40 5.43 -17.79
C PHE A 81 -3.45 4.00 -18.35
N TYR A 82 -4.55 3.29 -18.08
CA TYR A 82 -4.88 1.96 -18.58
C TYR A 82 -6.37 1.87 -18.92
N SER A 83 -6.90 2.92 -19.56
CA SER A 83 -8.34 3.02 -19.85
C SER A 83 -8.82 1.88 -20.77
N HIS A 84 -7.95 1.41 -21.67
CA HIS A 84 -8.23 0.26 -22.54
C HIS A 84 -8.57 -1.03 -21.77
N ARG A 85 -8.15 -1.16 -20.50
CA ARG A 85 -8.37 -2.35 -19.67
C ARG A 85 -9.63 -2.30 -18.82
N ILE A 86 -10.29 -1.14 -18.74
CA ILE A 86 -11.43 -0.95 -17.83
C ILE A 86 -12.66 -0.33 -18.50
N VAL A 87 -12.47 0.51 -19.51
CA VAL A 87 -13.60 1.21 -20.16
C VAL A 87 -14.40 0.24 -21.00
N SER A 88 -15.63 -0.03 -20.55
CA SER A 88 -16.60 -0.87 -21.27
C SER A 88 -18.03 -0.48 -20.87
N LEU A 89 -19.00 -0.77 -21.75
CA LEU A 89 -20.42 -0.55 -21.44
C LEU A 89 -20.88 -1.33 -20.22
N LYS A 90 -20.37 -2.54 -20.03
CA LYS A 90 -20.66 -3.38 -18.86
C LYS A 90 -20.21 -2.70 -17.58
N ASN A 91 -18.96 -2.23 -17.51
CA ASN A 91 -18.40 -1.55 -16.35
C ASN A 91 -19.11 -0.22 -16.09
N LEU A 92 -19.38 0.56 -17.14
CA LEU A 92 -20.14 1.80 -17.02
C LEU A 92 -21.55 1.55 -16.43
N LYS A 93 -22.27 0.53 -16.92
CA LYS A 93 -23.59 0.17 -16.35
C LYS A 93 -23.49 -0.23 -14.87
N THR A 94 -22.41 -0.91 -14.46
CA THR A 94 -22.17 -1.27 -13.06
C THR A 94 -21.95 0.00 -12.21
N LEU A 95 -21.11 0.91 -12.67
CA LEU A 95 -20.84 2.16 -11.96
C LEU A 95 -22.08 3.04 -11.85
N LEU A 96 -22.88 3.14 -12.93
CA LEU A 96 -24.14 3.91 -12.94
C LEU A 96 -25.20 3.36 -11.97
N LYS A 97 -25.11 2.10 -11.55
CA LYS A 97 -26.00 1.50 -10.54
C LYS A 97 -25.45 1.61 -9.13
N SER A 98 -24.24 2.14 -8.95
CA SER A 98 -23.57 2.22 -7.66
C SER A 98 -23.88 3.54 -6.96
N ASP A 99 -24.17 3.48 -5.65
CA ASP A 99 -24.27 4.64 -4.78
C ASP A 99 -22.88 5.16 -4.40
N LYS A 100 -21.89 4.26 -4.32
CA LYS A 100 -20.50 4.56 -3.95
C LYS A 100 -19.52 3.84 -4.87
N VAL A 101 -18.46 4.55 -5.29
CA VAL A 101 -17.37 4.00 -6.11
C VAL A 101 -16.05 4.24 -5.40
N ILE A 102 -15.28 3.18 -5.19
CA ILE A 102 -13.99 3.20 -4.50
C ILE A 102 -12.88 2.83 -5.48
N LEU A 103 -12.01 3.77 -5.74
CA LEU A 103 -10.85 3.67 -6.62
C LEU A 103 -9.61 3.45 -5.74
N VAL A 104 -8.95 2.29 -5.84
CA VAL A 104 -7.92 1.89 -4.87
C VAL A 104 -6.51 2.38 -5.20
N SER A 105 -6.35 3.18 -6.23
CA SER A 105 -5.09 3.83 -6.59
C SER A 105 -5.33 4.94 -7.59
N GLU A 106 -4.36 5.85 -7.75
CA GLU A 106 -4.37 6.85 -8.81
C GLU A 106 -4.47 6.23 -10.21
N SER A 107 -3.89 5.05 -10.42
CA SER A 107 -3.98 4.32 -11.70
C SER A 107 -5.41 3.93 -12.02
N THR A 108 -6.18 3.45 -11.03
CA THR A 108 -7.60 3.13 -11.22
C THR A 108 -8.43 4.40 -11.44
N GLY A 109 -8.08 5.48 -10.75
CA GLY A 109 -8.72 6.79 -10.92
C GLY A 109 -8.56 7.35 -12.33
N TYR A 110 -7.34 7.44 -12.81
CA TYR A 110 -7.07 7.92 -14.18
C TYR A 110 -7.69 7.01 -15.23
N SER A 111 -7.57 5.70 -15.08
CA SER A 111 -8.09 4.74 -16.05
C SER A 111 -9.63 4.76 -16.14
N ALA A 112 -10.31 5.08 -15.04
CA ALA A 112 -11.76 5.20 -14.99
C ALA A 112 -12.30 6.58 -15.43
N LEU A 113 -11.43 7.56 -15.69
CA LEU A 113 -11.80 8.97 -15.87
C LEU A 113 -12.93 9.17 -16.89
N LEU A 114 -12.89 8.50 -18.05
CA LEU A 114 -13.95 8.57 -19.07
C LEU A 114 -15.31 8.11 -18.52
N MET A 115 -15.34 7.16 -17.59
CA MET A 115 -16.58 6.68 -16.97
C MET A 115 -17.03 7.58 -15.82
N LEU A 116 -16.08 8.21 -15.10
CA LEU A 116 -16.38 9.15 -14.02
C LEU A 116 -17.12 10.41 -14.51
N ILE A 117 -16.92 10.81 -15.77
CA ILE A 117 -17.68 11.92 -16.40
C ILE A 117 -19.18 11.67 -16.28
N PHE A 118 -19.64 10.44 -16.53
CA PHE A 118 -21.06 10.10 -16.45
C PHE A 118 -21.58 10.03 -15.00
N LEU A 119 -20.70 9.75 -14.02
CA LEU A 119 -21.07 9.72 -12.61
C LEU A 119 -21.25 11.13 -12.04
N LYS A 120 -20.63 12.16 -12.62
CA LYS A 120 -20.70 13.54 -12.13
C LYS A 120 -22.13 14.11 -12.10
N PHE A 121 -23.00 13.61 -12.97
CA PHE A 121 -24.40 14.01 -13.03
C PHE A 121 -25.31 13.16 -12.13
N ARG A 122 -24.74 12.30 -11.30
CA ARG A 122 -25.45 11.43 -10.37
C ARG A 122 -25.03 11.71 -8.92
N LYS A 123 -25.84 11.22 -7.97
CA LYS A 123 -25.53 11.31 -6.52
C LYS A 123 -24.58 10.17 -6.05
N THR A 124 -23.71 9.69 -6.93
CA THR A 124 -22.73 8.66 -6.61
C THR A 124 -21.54 9.30 -5.92
N GLN A 125 -21.20 8.86 -4.71
CA GLN A 125 -19.99 9.27 -4.01
C GLN A 125 -18.79 8.53 -4.60
N VAL A 126 -17.75 9.25 -5.01
CA VAL A 126 -16.52 8.68 -5.59
C VAL A 126 -15.35 8.93 -4.64
N ILE A 127 -14.73 7.84 -4.18
CA ILE A 127 -13.60 7.85 -3.25
C ILE A 127 -12.34 7.36 -3.98
N LEU A 128 -11.21 8.01 -3.72
CA LEU A 128 -9.93 7.66 -4.31
C LEU A 128 -8.86 7.47 -3.25
N PHE A 129 -8.24 6.28 -3.19
CA PHE A 129 -7.00 6.06 -2.45
C PHE A 129 -5.78 6.53 -3.26
N VAL A 130 -4.85 7.20 -2.58
CA VAL A 130 -3.67 7.80 -3.20
C VAL A 130 -2.39 7.35 -2.51
N MET A 131 -1.42 6.90 -3.34
CA MET A 131 -0.08 6.46 -2.91
C MET A 131 0.99 6.95 -3.88
N GLY A 132 1.26 8.26 -3.96
CA GLY A 132 2.32 8.79 -4.81
C GLY A 132 1.88 9.81 -5.86
N LEU A 133 0.60 10.17 -5.90
CA LEU A 133 0.05 11.13 -6.85
C LEU A 133 0.75 12.49 -6.79
N TYR A 134 1.02 13.00 -5.58
CA TYR A 134 1.65 14.30 -5.31
C TYR A 134 3.16 14.23 -5.10
N SER A 135 3.72 13.02 -5.11
CA SER A 135 5.13 12.78 -4.80
C SER A 135 5.96 12.37 -6.01
N LYS A 136 5.36 12.33 -7.19
CA LYS A 136 5.97 11.79 -8.40
C LYS A 136 7.14 12.64 -8.88
N LYS A 137 8.30 12.01 -9.11
CA LYS A 137 9.45 12.65 -9.77
C LYS A 137 9.19 12.69 -11.27
N LEU A 138 9.12 13.89 -11.85
CA LEU A 138 8.85 14.10 -13.26
C LEU A 138 10.18 14.33 -14.00
N ARG A 139 10.28 13.75 -15.20
CA ARG A 139 11.50 13.82 -16.02
C ARG A 139 11.78 15.24 -16.55
N PHE A 140 10.72 15.99 -16.89
CA PHE A 140 10.83 17.31 -17.50
C PHE A 140 10.09 18.38 -16.69
N LYS A 141 10.66 19.59 -16.57
CA LYS A 141 10.01 20.70 -15.85
C LYS A 141 8.65 21.09 -16.43
N TRP A 142 8.49 21.11 -17.76
CA TRP A 142 7.23 21.42 -18.43
C TRP A 142 6.14 20.37 -18.18
N SER A 143 6.52 19.10 -17.97
CA SER A 143 5.55 18.06 -17.66
C SER A 143 4.88 18.25 -16.30
N LYS A 144 5.45 19.06 -15.40
CA LYS A 144 4.87 19.37 -14.09
C LYS A 144 3.55 20.11 -14.22
N THR A 145 3.45 21.12 -15.10
CA THR A 145 2.21 21.89 -15.30
C THR A 145 1.11 20.98 -15.82
N ILE A 146 1.42 20.15 -16.79
CA ILE A 146 0.45 19.21 -17.38
C ILE A 146 0.07 18.13 -16.36
N HIS A 147 1.03 17.58 -15.64
CA HIS A 147 0.75 16.61 -14.56
C HIS A 147 -0.20 17.22 -13.51
N ASN A 148 0.07 18.45 -13.07
CA ASN A 148 -0.80 19.18 -12.15
C ASN A 148 -2.21 19.42 -12.71
N LEU A 149 -2.33 19.67 -14.02
CA LEU A 149 -3.63 19.78 -14.69
C LEU A 149 -4.39 18.45 -14.63
N PHE A 150 -3.73 17.34 -14.93
CA PHE A 150 -4.34 16.00 -14.83
C PHE A 150 -4.77 15.65 -13.39
N ILE A 151 -3.98 16.02 -12.37
CA ILE A 151 -4.39 15.90 -10.98
C ILE A 151 -5.69 16.69 -10.73
N LYS A 152 -5.74 17.95 -11.15
CA LYS A 152 -6.94 18.79 -10.96
C LYS A 152 -8.15 18.20 -11.68
N ILE A 153 -7.98 17.69 -12.90
CA ILE A 153 -9.06 17.02 -13.65
C ILE A 153 -9.55 15.78 -12.90
N LEU A 154 -8.64 14.91 -12.47
CA LEU A 154 -9.03 13.71 -11.71
C LEU A 154 -9.80 14.09 -10.44
N ILE A 155 -9.23 14.97 -9.61
CA ILE A 155 -9.79 15.38 -8.31
C ILE A 155 -11.13 16.13 -8.48
N PHE A 156 -11.41 16.73 -9.64
CA PHE A 156 -12.72 17.34 -9.94
C PHE A 156 -13.86 16.32 -9.91
N PHE A 157 -13.59 15.05 -10.28
CA PHE A 157 -14.57 13.97 -10.28
C PHE A 157 -14.61 13.16 -8.98
N ILE A 158 -13.73 13.45 -8.02
CA ILE A 158 -13.61 12.72 -6.74
C ILE A 158 -14.30 13.52 -5.64
N ASP A 159 -15.04 12.85 -4.77
CA ASP A 159 -15.67 13.45 -3.59
C ASP A 159 -14.76 13.37 -2.37
N ASP A 160 -14.11 12.22 -2.13
CA ASP A 160 -13.18 12.02 -1.02
C ASP A 160 -11.86 11.42 -1.50
N VAL A 161 -10.75 12.03 -1.11
CA VAL A 161 -9.38 11.60 -1.44
C VAL A 161 -8.71 11.11 -0.17
N LEU A 162 -8.36 9.82 -0.14
CA LEU A 162 -7.75 9.15 1.00
C LEU A 162 -6.26 8.94 0.76
N ILE A 163 -5.43 9.68 1.47
CA ILE A 163 -3.97 9.71 1.26
C ILE A 163 -3.26 8.88 2.33
N LEU A 164 -2.48 7.89 1.90
CA LEU A 164 -1.88 6.90 2.78
C LEU A 164 -0.62 7.37 3.52
N GLY A 165 -0.05 8.51 3.17
CA GLY A 165 1.16 9.05 3.79
C GLY A 165 1.02 10.51 4.17
N LYS A 166 1.48 10.90 5.38
CA LYS A 166 1.33 12.24 5.94
C LYS A 166 2.06 13.30 5.12
N GLY A 167 3.31 13.03 4.69
CA GLY A 167 4.06 13.96 3.85
C GLY A 167 3.42 14.21 2.48
N GLU A 168 2.73 13.21 1.91
CA GLU A 168 1.96 13.38 0.69
C GLU A 168 0.62 14.10 0.94
N TYR A 169 -0.01 13.85 2.09
CA TYR A 169 -1.21 14.55 2.54
C TYR A 169 -0.96 16.06 2.68
N GLU A 170 0.14 16.47 3.30
CA GLU A 170 0.53 17.88 3.44
C GLU A 170 0.71 18.56 2.08
N LYS A 171 1.34 17.87 1.12
CA LYS A 171 1.45 18.36 -0.27
C LYS A 171 0.09 18.50 -0.93
N ALA A 172 -0.80 17.53 -0.75
CA ALA A 172 -2.14 17.59 -1.32
C ALA A 172 -2.95 18.75 -0.75
N ILE A 173 -2.92 18.96 0.57
CA ILE A 173 -3.58 20.11 1.23
C ILE A 173 -3.03 21.44 0.71
N SER A 174 -1.73 21.56 0.52
CA SER A 174 -1.14 22.79 -0.04
C SER A 174 -1.49 23.01 -1.51
N PHE A 175 -1.73 21.93 -2.26
CA PHE A 175 -2.05 21.97 -3.68
C PHE A 175 -3.53 22.34 -3.96
N HIS A 176 -4.47 21.95 -3.08
CA HIS A 176 -5.91 22.11 -3.30
C HIS A 176 -6.54 23.20 -2.43
N LYS A 177 -7.45 23.98 -3.02
CA LYS A 177 -8.23 25.00 -2.28
C LYS A 177 -9.27 24.38 -1.34
N LYS A 178 -9.96 23.32 -1.78
CA LYS A 178 -10.95 22.57 -0.98
C LYS A 178 -10.25 21.45 -0.21
N LYS A 179 -9.92 21.73 1.03
CA LYS A 179 -9.22 20.78 1.93
C LYS A 179 -10.15 19.75 2.56
N SER A 180 -11.45 20.04 2.67
CA SER A 180 -12.44 19.22 3.37
C SER A 180 -12.69 17.84 2.75
N LYS A 181 -12.27 17.61 1.51
CA LYS A 181 -12.40 16.33 0.84
C LYS A 181 -11.08 15.53 0.79
N ILE A 182 -10.02 16.02 1.43
CA ILE A 182 -8.72 15.37 1.46
C ILE A 182 -8.48 14.88 2.87
N HIS A 183 -8.32 13.56 3.02
CA HIS A 183 -8.19 12.91 4.31
C HIS A 183 -6.83 12.20 4.41
N TYR A 184 -6.15 12.37 5.53
CA TYR A 184 -5.07 11.46 5.88
C TYR A 184 -5.70 10.13 6.31
N PHE A 185 -5.33 9.06 5.65
CA PHE A 185 -5.94 7.75 5.82
C PHE A 185 -4.85 6.68 5.76
N PRO A 186 -4.20 6.36 6.89
CA PRO A 186 -3.04 5.48 6.92
C PRO A 186 -3.38 4.07 6.44
N PHE A 187 -2.41 3.43 5.81
CA PHE A 187 -2.49 2.01 5.47
C PHE A 187 -2.62 1.16 6.75
N CYS A 188 -3.24 0.01 6.64
CA CYS A 188 -3.44 -0.92 7.75
C CYS A 188 -2.98 -2.33 7.41
N VAL A 189 -2.90 -3.16 8.43
CA VAL A 189 -2.66 -4.60 8.30
C VAL A 189 -3.71 -5.42 9.06
N ASP A 190 -3.90 -6.64 8.64
CA ASP A 190 -4.76 -7.63 9.28
C ASP A 190 -4.07 -8.19 10.53
N THR A 191 -4.20 -7.47 11.65
CA THR A 191 -3.57 -7.85 12.91
C THR A 191 -4.09 -9.19 13.46
N ASN A 192 -5.23 -9.70 12.95
CA ASN A 192 -5.71 -11.04 13.28
C ASN A 192 -4.95 -12.13 12.52
N PHE A 193 -4.56 -11.84 11.28
CA PHE A 193 -3.73 -12.74 10.49
C PHE A 193 -2.24 -12.61 10.85
N TRP A 194 -1.71 -11.39 10.89
CA TRP A 194 -0.31 -11.10 11.23
C TRP A 194 -0.11 -11.10 12.76
N LYS A 195 -0.37 -12.24 13.39
CA LYS A 195 -0.09 -12.47 14.80
C LYS A 195 0.49 -13.85 15.03
N THR A 196 1.17 -14.02 16.14
CA THR A 196 1.67 -15.31 16.62
C THR A 196 0.84 -15.78 17.82
N ALA A 197 0.73 -17.10 18.00
CA ALA A 197 0.05 -17.68 19.18
C ALA A 197 0.84 -17.43 20.49
N GLN A 198 2.16 -17.26 20.36
CA GLN A 198 3.07 -16.97 21.49
C GLN A 198 4.00 -15.83 21.10
N PRO A 199 4.50 -15.04 22.06
CA PRO A 199 5.52 -14.03 21.81
C PRO A 199 6.73 -14.63 21.09
N LEU A 200 7.33 -13.88 20.17
CA LEU A 200 8.53 -14.33 19.47
C LEU A 200 9.71 -14.43 20.43
N ASP A 201 10.42 -15.56 20.39
CA ASP A 201 11.72 -15.66 21.01
C ASP A 201 12.78 -15.08 20.06
N ILE A 202 12.96 -13.77 20.14
CA ILE A 202 13.89 -13.02 19.29
C ILE A 202 15.33 -13.52 19.44
N ASN A 203 15.67 -14.18 20.55
CA ASN A 203 17.02 -14.69 20.81
C ASN A 203 17.35 -15.96 20.01
N GLN A 204 16.35 -16.73 19.63
CA GLN A 204 16.53 -17.91 18.80
C GLN A 204 16.66 -17.58 17.31
N ASN A 205 16.21 -16.41 16.90
CA ASN A 205 16.29 -15.95 15.52
C ASN A 205 17.61 -15.24 15.24
N SER A 206 18.16 -15.43 14.05
CA SER A 206 19.45 -14.82 13.65
C SER A 206 19.40 -14.12 12.30
N GLU A 207 18.34 -14.36 11.50
CA GLU A 207 18.25 -13.91 10.13
C GLU A 207 17.75 -12.45 10.03
N ILE A 208 18.38 -11.66 9.16
CA ILE A 208 17.97 -10.30 8.82
C ILE A 208 17.17 -10.36 7.52
N LEU A 209 15.91 -9.92 7.57
CA LEU A 209 14.97 -10.04 6.46
C LEU A 209 14.81 -8.69 5.73
N PHE A 210 14.82 -8.73 4.40
CA PHE A 210 14.38 -7.64 3.54
C PHE A 210 13.28 -8.11 2.60
N ILE A 211 12.22 -7.29 2.44
CA ILE A 211 11.14 -7.53 1.48
C ILE A 211 10.85 -6.25 0.72
N GLY A 212 10.79 -6.32 -0.60
CA GLY A 212 10.39 -5.16 -1.39
C GLY A 212 10.54 -5.33 -2.89
N ASN A 213 9.62 -4.68 -3.63
CA ASN A 213 9.57 -4.72 -5.10
C ASN A 213 9.39 -3.34 -5.72
N ASP A 214 9.24 -2.28 -4.93
CA ASP A 214 9.04 -0.93 -5.45
C ASP A 214 10.36 -0.20 -5.76
N GLY A 215 10.28 0.85 -6.58
CA GLY A 215 11.44 1.62 -7.00
C GLY A 215 12.08 2.51 -5.93
N ASN A 216 11.45 2.66 -4.76
CA ASN A 216 11.95 3.45 -3.64
C ASN A 216 12.82 2.62 -2.68
N ARG A 217 12.92 1.29 -2.88
CA ARG A 217 13.88 0.46 -2.14
C ARG A 217 15.29 0.80 -2.57
N ASP A 218 16.20 0.93 -1.62
CA ASP A 218 17.62 1.12 -1.88
C ASP A 218 18.35 -0.22 -1.90
N TYR A 219 18.26 -0.90 -3.05
CA TYR A 219 18.89 -2.21 -3.24
C TYR A 219 20.41 -2.14 -3.20
N GLU A 220 21.01 -1.03 -3.63
CA GLU A 220 22.46 -0.85 -3.58
C GLU A 220 22.93 -0.75 -2.13
N MET A 221 22.25 0.06 -1.33
CA MET A 221 22.50 0.13 0.11
C MET A 221 22.36 -1.25 0.77
N LEU A 222 21.27 -1.98 0.47
CA LEU A 222 21.02 -3.31 1.01
C LEU A 222 22.16 -4.30 0.71
N ILE A 223 22.63 -4.32 -0.55
CA ILE A 223 23.72 -5.20 -0.98
C ILE A 223 25.02 -4.83 -0.27
N ASN A 224 25.32 -3.55 -0.11
CA ASN A 224 26.52 -3.08 0.57
C ASN A 224 26.48 -3.40 2.07
N ILE A 225 25.33 -3.27 2.74
CA ILE A 225 25.14 -3.72 4.13
C ILE A 225 25.49 -5.20 4.26
N ALA A 226 24.95 -6.06 3.39
CA ALA A 226 25.22 -7.50 3.45
C ALA A 226 26.69 -7.86 3.16
N LYS A 227 27.38 -7.11 2.26
CA LYS A 227 28.80 -7.26 1.97
C LYS A 227 29.69 -6.94 3.16
N GLU A 228 29.36 -5.89 3.91
CA GLU A 228 30.14 -5.48 5.08
C GLU A 228 29.86 -6.35 6.31
N LEU A 229 28.63 -6.83 6.48
CA LEU A 229 28.19 -7.61 7.64
C LEU A 229 28.15 -9.12 7.35
N LYS A 230 29.29 -9.69 6.95
CA LYS A 230 29.44 -11.11 6.58
C LYS A 230 29.10 -12.09 7.72
N GLN A 231 29.13 -11.62 8.97
CA GLN A 231 28.80 -12.42 10.16
C GLN A 231 27.29 -12.59 10.37
N PHE A 232 26.43 -11.87 9.63
CA PHE A 232 24.97 -11.98 9.71
C PHE A 232 24.42 -12.68 8.47
N ASN A 233 23.36 -13.46 8.65
CA ASN A 233 22.63 -14.09 7.57
C ASN A 233 21.50 -13.18 7.11
N PHE A 234 21.38 -12.98 5.81
CA PHE A 234 20.35 -12.16 5.18
C PHE A 234 19.44 -13.00 4.31
N ARG A 235 18.13 -12.69 4.34
CA ARG A 235 17.14 -13.17 3.38
C ARG A 235 16.53 -11.99 2.64
N PHE A 236 16.59 -12.03 1.31
CA PHE A 236 15.99 -11.00 0.45
C PHE A 236 14.83 -11.60 -0.34
N ILE A 237 13.63 -11.01 -0.20
CA ILE A 237 12.44 -11.40 -0.97
C ILE A 237 12.11 -10.28 -1.94
N THR A 238 12.36 -10.50 -3.23
CA THR A 238 12.15 -9.49 -4.26
C THR A 238 12.11 -10.07 -5.67
N GLU A 239 11.40 -9.38 -6.58
CA GLU A 239 11.43 -9.63 -8.04
C GLU A 239 12.43 -8.71 -8.78
N ASN A 240 13.15 -7.83 -8.07
CA ASN A 240 14.05 -6.90 -8.69
C ASN A 240 15.31 -7.62 -9.20
N SER A 241 15.59 -7.47 -10.51
CA SER A 241 16.70 -8.17 -11.16
C SER A 241 18.10 -7.69 -10.73
N ILE A 242 18.23 -6.56 -10.04
CA ILE A 242 19.52 -6.11 -9.50
C ILE A 242 20.12 -7.12 -8.53
N ILE A 243 19.25 -7.88 -7.84
CA ILE A 243 19.64 -8.90 -6.89
C ILE A 243 20.17 -10.18 -7.55
N ASP A 244 19.87 -10.42 -8.84
CA ASP A 244 20.39 -11.61 -9.57
C ASP A 244 21.90 -11.67 -9.65
N LYS A 245 22.54 -10.53 -9.55
CA LYS A 245 24.00 -10.38 -9.61
C LYS A 245 24.66 -10.49 -8.22
N VAL A 246 23.88 -10.74 -7.17
CA VAL A 246 24.38 -10.83 -5.81
C VAL A 246 24.75 -12.29 -5.51
N HIS A 247 26.04 -12.53 -5.41
CA HIS A 247 26.61 -13.84 -5.03
C HIS A 247 27.37 -13.67 -3.70
N LEU A 248 26.64 -13.53 -2.61
CA LEU A 248 27.21 -13.39 -1.26
C LEU A 248 26.88 -14.65 -0.45
N PRO A 249 27.86 -15.28 0.23
CA PRO A 249 27.64 -16.54 0.95
C PRO A 249 26.68 -16.41 2.14
N ASN A 250 26.47 -15.19 2.63
CA ASN A 250 25.59 -14.87 3.74
C ASN A 250 24.22 -14.32 3.28
N VAL A 251 23.87 -14.44 1.99
CA VAL A 251 22.60 -13.92 1.44
C VAL A 251 21.84 -15.03 0.74
N VAL A 252 20.61 -15.26 1.18
CA VAL A 252 19.62 -16.08 0.49
C VAL A 252 18.65 -15.16 -0.24
N VAL A 253 18.43 -15.39 -1.54
CA VAL A 253 17.50 -14.63 -2.38
C VAL A 253 16.32 -15.50 -2.76
N GLU A 254 15.11 -15.01 -2.48
CA GLU A 254 13.86 -15.65 -2.90
C GLU A 254 13.06 -14.70 -3.81
N ARG A 255 12.45 -15.29 -4.86
CA ARG A 255 11.57 -14.56 -5.74
C ARG A 255 10.16 -14.49 -5.17
N GLY A 256 9.62 -13.30 -5.02
CA GLY A 256 8.28 -13.14 -4.51
C GLY A 256 7.76 -11.71 -4.61
N LYS A 257 6.47 -11.62 -4.90
CA LYS A 257 5.71 -10.37 -4.84
C LYS A 257 4.27 -10.67 -4.41
N TRP A 258 3.62 -9.69 -3.84
CA TRP A 258 2.21 -9.82 -3.48
C TRP A 258 1.34 -10.19 -4.69
N GLY A 259 0.45 -11.16 -4.49
CA GLY A 259 -0.46 -11.65 -5.54
C GLY A 259 0.16 -12.69 -6.48
N SER A 260 1.44 -13.05 -6.32
CA SER A 260 2.01 -14.24 -6.98
C SER A 260 1.64 -15.51 -6.21
N SER A 261 1.68 -16.64 -6.89
CA SER A 261 1.47 -17.96 -6.27
C SER A 261 2.75 -18.55 -5.66
N VAL A 262 3.88 -17.85 -5.75
CA VAL A 262 5.19 -18.37 -5.35
C VAL A 262 5.38 -18.34 -3.82
N ILE A 263 4.98 -17.23 -3.19
CA ILE A 263 5.01 -17.07 -1.73
C ILE A 263 3.62 -16.64 -1.28
N THR A 264 2.97 -17.46 -0.46
CA THR A 264 1.66 -17.15 0.12
C THR A 264 1.80 -16.19 1.31
N ASP A 265 0.69 -15.58 1.77
CA ASP A 265 0.74 -14.74 2.97
C ASP A 265 1.09 -15.58 4.20
N VAL A 266 0.71 -16.87 4.25
CA VAL A 266 1.10 -17.81 5.30
C VAL A 266 2.61 -18.11 5.28
N ASP A 267 3.19 -18.35 4.08
CA ASP A 267 4.64 -18.55 3.95
C ASP A 267 5.40 -17.31 4.40
N LEU A 268 4.92 -16.13 3.97
CA LEU A 268 5.51 -14.84 4.34
C LEU A 268 5.46 -14.61 5.85
N ARG A 269 4.34 -14.93 6.51
CA ARG A 269 4.22 -14.87 7.97
C ARG A 269 5.24 -15.76 8.65
N ASN A 270 5.42 -17.00 8.16
CA ASN A 270 6.41 -17.94 8.71
C ASN A 270 7.85 -17.45 8.52
N ILE A 271 8.15 -16.75 7.43
CA ILE A 271 9.46 -16.13 7.20
C ILE A 271 9.68 -14.96 8.18
N TYR A 272 8.71 -14.09 8.38
CA TYR A 272 8.81 -13.03 9.39
C TYR A 272 9.08 -13.59 10.78
N VAL A 273 8.34 -14.60 11.20
CA VAL A 273 8.46 -15.22 12.56
C VAL A 273 9.86 -15.80 12.80
N LYS A 274 10.55 -16.26 11.76
CA LYS A 274 11.92 -16.78 11.84
C LYS A 274 12.98 -15.68 11.74
N SER A 275 12.60 -14.45 11.47
CA SER A 275 13.53 -13.33 11.32
C SER A 275 13.77 -12.64 12.65
N LYS A 276 15.00 -12.22 12.90
CA LYS A 276 15.37 -11.43 14.09
C LYS A 276 15.04 -9.95 13.91
N ILE A 277 15.27 -9.44 12.70
CA ILE A 277 15.13 -8.03 12.36
C ILE A 277 14.65 -7.92 10.91
N VAL A 278 13.76 -6.99 10.63
CA VAL A 278 13.44 -6.55 9.27
C VAL A 278 14.16 -5.25 8.96
N VAL A 279 14.86 -5.19 7.82
CA VAL A 279 15.57 -4.01 7.35
C VAL A 279 14.91 -3.42 6.12
N LEU A 280 14.71 -2.10 6.10
CA LEU A 280 14.08 -1.38 5.00
C LEU A 280 14.92 -0.17 4.59
N PRO A 281 16.06 -0.36 3.91
CA PRO A 281 16.79 0.74 3.30
C PRO A 281 15.97 1.33 2.16
N LEU A 282 15.66 2.62 2.27
CA LEU A 282 14.84 3.38 1.33
C LEU A 282 15.62 4.55 0.75
N LYS A 283 15.36 4.84 -0.52
CA LYS A 283 15.82 6.07 -1.17
C LYS A 283 15.01 7.26 -0.68
N GLU A 284 15.64 8.44 -0.66
CA GLU A 284 14.91 9.66 -0.32
C GLU A 284 13.76 9.91 -1.29
N SER A 285 12.58 10.00 -0.73
CA SER A 285 11.33 10.22 -1.45
C SER A 285 10.28 10.77 -0.48
N THR A 286 9.25 11.41 -0.99
CA THR A 286 8.07 11.78 -0.21
C THR A 286 6.89 10.84 -0.46
N GLN A 287 7.06 9.88 -1.38
CA GLN A 287 6.09 8.81 -1.58
C GLN A 287 6.22 7.77 -0.47
N PRO A 288 5.11 7.39 0.17
CA PRO A 288 5.14 6.33 1.18
C PRO A 288 5.65 5.02 0.57
N SER A 289 6.63 4.43 1.24
CA SER A 289 7.21 3.15 0.82
C SER A 289 7.52 2.29 2.05
N GLY A 290 7.38 0.98 1.92
CA GLY A 290 7.64 0.04 3.01
C GLY A 290 6.51 -0.14 4.03
N GLN A 291 5.39 0.55 3.89
CA GLN A 291 4.30 0.53 4.86
C GLN A 291 3.83 -0.89 5.20
N SER A 292 3.44 -1.67 4.21
CA SER A 292 2.91 -3.03 4.43
C SER A 292 3.94 -3.93 5.12
N VAL A 293 5.16 -3.96 4.61
CA VAL A 293 6.24 -4.78 5.18
C VAL A 293 6.56 -4.39 6.61
N CYS A 294 6.65 -3.08 6.88
CA CYS A 294 6.91 -2.56 8.21
C CYS A 294 5.78 -2.94 9.19
N LEU A 295 4.53 -2.66 8.83
CA LEU A 295 3.38 -2.93 9.70
C LEU A 295 3.14 -4.43 9.91
N GLN A 296 3.34 -5.28 8.89
CA GLN A 296 3.25 -6.73 9.01
C GLN A 296 4.32 -7.28 9.97
N ALA A 297 5.57 -6.84 9.82
CA ALA A 297 6.66 -7.23 10.71
C ALA A 297 6.37 -6.81 12.16
N MET A 298 5.99 -5.55 12.37
CA MET A 298 5.67 -5.01 13.69
C MET A 298 4.46 -5.71 14.32
N SER A 299 3.42 -6.02 13.55
CA SER A 299 2.24 -6.77 14.02
C SER A 299 2.62 -8.16 14.55
N LEU A 300 3.62 -8.79 13.93
CA LEU A 300 4.18 -10.07 14.39
C LEU A 300 5.19 -9.92 15.53
N GLY A 301 5.51 -8.70 15.96
CA GLY A 301 6.52 -8.44 16.98
C GLY A 301 7.96 -8.53 16.46
N VAL A 302 8.20 -8.47 15.14
CA VAL A 302 9.54 -8.44 14.56
C VAL A 302 10.06 -6.99 14.52
N PRO A 303 11.20 -6.68 15.15
CA PRO A 303 11.80 -5.35 15.12
C PRO A 303 12.09 -4.85 13.72
N VAL A 304 11.80 -3.58 13.44
CA VAL A 304 12.02 -2.96 12.13
C VAL A 304 13.06 -1.85 12.22
N ILE A 305 14.03 -1.89 11.32
CA ILE A 305 15.03 -0.85 11.08
C ILE A 305 14.81 -0.29 9.69
N ILE A 306 14.59 1.02 9.59
CA ILE A 306 14.18 1.68 8.34
C ILE A 306 14.93 3.00 8.13
N SER A 307 15.17 3.37 6.88
CA SER A 307 15.69 4.71 6.55
C SER A 307 14.73 5.81 7.01
N ASP A 308 15.24 6.83 7.66
CA ASP A 308 14.49 8.04 7.96
C ASP A 308 14.40 8.91 6.70
N THR A 309 13.27 8.84 6.00
CA THR A 309 13.02 9.59 4.76
C THR A 309 11.80 10.49 4.88
N GLY A 310 11.70 11.49 4.01
CA GLY A 310 10.50 12.33 3.92
C GLY A 310 9.23 11.60 3.50
N GLY A 311 9.34 10.35 3.02
CA GLY A 311 8.22 9.49 2.65
C GLY A 311 7.77 8.53 3.75
N PHE A 312 8.39 8.57 4.94
CA PHE A 312 7.83 7.82 6.06
C PHE A 312 6.43 8.35 6.37
N TRP A 313 5.46 7.44 6.47
CA TRP A 313 4.04 7.82 6.38
C TRP A 313 3.48 8.51 7.62
N ASP A 314 4.06 8.30 8.82
CA ASP A 314 3.58 8.95 10.05
C ASP A 314 4.65 8.98 11.16
N LYS A 315 5.61 9.89 11.05
CA LYS A 315 6.71 10.00 12.06
C LYS A 315 6.25 10.35 13.47
N GLU A 316 5.07 10.96 13.62
CA GLU A 316 4.60 11.40 14.94
C GLU A 316 4.16 10.21 15.80
N ARG A 317 3.64 9.14 15.18
CA ARG A 317 3.20 7.94 15.89
C ARG A 317 4.33 6.94 16.12
N PHE A 318 5.34 6.91 15.25
CA PHE A 318 6.46 5.98 15.34
C PHE A 318 7.64 6.59 16.07
N LEU A 319 7.91 6.11 17.28
CA LEU A 319 8.97 6.64 18.14
C LEU A 319 10.27 5.86 17.93
N HIS A 320 11.34 6.60 17.56
CA HIS A 320 12.69 6.03 17.42
C HIS A 320 13.17 5.42 18.74
N ASN A 321 13.82 4.25 18.69
CA ASN A 321 14.27 3.45 19.82
C ASN A 321 13.16 2.91 20.73
N GLU A 322 11.88 3.13 20.39
CA GLU A 322 10.72 2.64 21.11
C GLU A 322 9.93 1.63 20.28
N SER A 323 9.23 2.11 19.24
CA SER A 323 8.40 1.25 18.38
C SER A 323 9.09 0.85 17.08
N ILE A 324 10.08 1.63 16.63
CA ILE A 324 10.84 1.44 15.39
C ILE A 324 12.25 2.00 15.54
N TYR A 325 13.19 1.57 14.68
CA TYR A 325 14.51 2.17 14.63
C TYR A 325 14.75 2.87 13.30
N PHE A 326 14.95 4.19 13.33
CA PHE A 326 15.27 4.99 12.16
C PHE A 326 16.77 5.13 11.94
N ILE A 327 17.24 4.97 10.71
CA ILE A 327 18.61 5.27 10.30
C ILE A 327 18.64 6.67 9.68
N ASN A 328 19.39 7.58 10.31
CA ASN A 328 19.59 8.94 9.85
C ASN A 328 21.00 9.44 10.30
N PRO A 329 21.86 9.94 9.39
CA PRO A 329 21.69 9.95 7.93
C PRO A 329 21.64 8.54 7.32
N ASN A 330 21.03 8.42 6.12
CA ASN A 330 20.90 7.15 5.40
C ASN A 330 22.21 6.78 4.69
N GLU A 331 23.24 6.45 5.46
CA GLU A 331 24.59 6.12 5.03
C GLU A 331 25.00 4.73 5.47
N ILE A 332 25.84 4.07 4.68
CA ILE A 332 26.28 2.67 4.91
C ILE A 332 26.90 2.49 6.31
N THR A 333 27.71 3.44 6.75
CA THR A 333 28.37 3.41 8.07
C THR A 333 27.39 3.44 9.21
N ASN A 334 26.27 4.17 9.08
CA ASN A 334 25.22 4.24 10.10
C ASN A 334 24.40 2.94 10.10
N TRP A 335 24.10 2.39 8.93
CA TRP A 335 23.42 1.10 8.80
C TRP A 335 24.21 -0.03 9.46
N THR A 336 25.50 -0.17 9.11
CA THR A 336 26.35 -1.27 9.61
C THR A 336 26.61 -1.15 11.10
N LYS A 337 26.93 0.05 11.61
CA LYS A 337 27.12 0.28 13.06
C LYS A 337 25.84 0.01 13.85
N SER A 338 24.70 0.53 13.38
CA SER A 338 23.41 0.34 14.05
C SER A 338 22.98 -1.11 14.06
N LEU A 339 23.11 -1.83 12.94
CA LEU A 339 22.75 -3.25 12.88
C LEU A 339 23.60 -4.10 13.82
N VAL A 340 24.91 -3.87 13.90
CA VAL A 340 25.78 -4.57 14.84
C VAL A 340 25.38 -4.30 16.29
N ALA A 341 25.10 -3.04 16.64
CA ALA A 341 24.72 -2.65 17.99
C ALA A 341 23.37 -3.26 18.37
N ILE A 342 22.34 -3.08 17.52
CA ILE A 342 20.97 -3.54 17.79
C ILE A 342 20.89 -5.06 17.84
N HIS A 343 21.61 -5.77 16.96
CA HIS A 343 21.57 -7.23 16.91
C HIS A 343 22.03 -7.86 18.23
N ARG A 344 22.87 -7.15 19.01
CA ARG A 344 23.40 -7.58 20.31
C ARG A 344 22.62 -7.03 21.51
N ASP A 345 21.77 -6.05 21.29
CA ASP A 345 21.00 -5.40 22.37
C ASP A 345 19.60 -6.04 22.47
N ASN A 346 19.52 -7.12 23.26
CA ASN A 346 18.27 -7.83 23.48
C ASN A 346 17.20 -6.96 24.17
N ALA A 347 17.58 -6.00 25.01
CA ALA A 347 16.64 -5.12 25.68
C ALA A 347 15.98 -4.17 24.69
N LEU A 348 16.76 -3.61 23.74
CA LEU A 348 16.24 -2.78 22.67
C LEU A 348 15.35 -3.59 21.72
N LEU A 349 15.78 -4.79 21.32
CA LEU A 349 15.00 -5.68 20.44
C LEU A 349 13.63 -6.02 21.05
N LEU A 350 13.58 -6.37 22.32
CA LEU A 350 12.34 -6.66 23.04
C LEU A 350 11.43 -5.42 23.13
N ARG A 351 12.01 -4.24 23.37
CA ARG A 351 11.26 -2.98 23.41
C ARG A 351 10.66 -2.65 22.04
N LEU A 352 11.46 -2.70 20.98
CA LEU A 352 11.00 -2.47 19.59
C LEU A 352 9.89 -3.46 19.20
N SER A 353 10.05 -4.74 19.55
CA SER A 353 9.06 -5.79 19.31
C SER A 353 7.74 -5.44 19.98
N LYS A 354 7.74 -5.25 21.31
CA LYS A 354 6.52 -5.04 22.10
C LYS A 354 5.83 -3.73 21.74
N LYS A 355 6.57 -2.62 21.76
CA LYS A 355 6.02 -1.30 21.46
C LYS A 355 5.59 -1.16 20.00
N GLY A 356 6.30 -1.82 19.08
CA GLY A 356 5.92 -1.88 17.67
C GLY A 356 4.60 -2.62 17.47
N GLN A 357 4.44 -3.78 18.11
CA GLN A 357 3.21 -4.56 18.06
C GLN A 357 2.02 -3.78 18.65
N ASP A 358 2.20 -3.21 19.84
CA ASP A 358 1.16 -2.42 20.51
C ASP A 358 0.70 -1.23 19.65
N LEU A 359 1.64 -0.53 19.00
CA LEU A 359 1.33 0.57 18.09
C LEU A 359 0.49 0.12 16.89
N VAL A 360 0.86 -0.99 16.25
CA VAL A 360 0.13 -1.49 15.08
C VAL A 360 -1.28 -1.94 15.45
N ASP A 361 -1.44 -2.66 16.54
CA ASP A 361 -2.75 -3.10 17.02
C ASP A 361 -3.68 -1.92 17.34
N GLN A 362 -3.16 -0.87 17.98
CA GLN A 362 -3.93 0.30 18.39
C GLN A 362 -4.27 1.24 17.23
N GLU A 363 -3.34 1.48 16.29
CA GLU A 363 -3.45 2.57 15.32
C GLU A 363 -3.62 2.10 13.88
N PHE A 364 -3.03 0.95 13.50
CA PHE A 364 -2.92 0.51 12.11
C PHE A 364 -3.62 -0.83 11.82
N SER A 365 -4.59 -1.22 12.65
CA SER A 365 -5.37 -2.44 12.47
C SER A 365 -6.46 -2.27 11.41
N LEU A 366 -6.89 -3.39 10.78
CA LEU A 366 -8.06 -3.43 9.89
C LEU A 366 -9.33 -2.90 10.57
N LYS A 367 -9.48 -3.11 11.89
CA LYS A 367 -10.63 -2.61 12.66
C LYS A 367 -10.71 -1.09 12.58
N ASN A 368 -9.59 -0.40 12.84
CA ASN A 368 -9.53 1.06 12.81
C ASN A 368 -9.73 1.59 11.38
N PHE A 369 -9.08 0.95 10.40
CA PHE A 369 -9.23 1.28 8.98
C PHE A 369 -10.69 1.19 8.54
N ASN A 370 -11.36 0.07 8.84
CA ASN A 370 -12.75 -0.15 8.47
C ASN A 370 -13.68 0.86 9.15
N SER A 371 -13.48 1.16 10.43
CA SER A 371 -14.27 2.17 11.14
C SER A 371 -14.15 3.56 10.53
N GLN A 372 -12.93 3.98 10.16
CA GLN A 372 -12.70 5.25 9.48
C GLN A 372 -13.33 5.26 8.07
N LEU A 373 -13.21 4.14 7.32
CA LEU A 373 -13.81 4.01 6.00
C LEU A 373 -15.33 4.12 6.06
N LEU A 374 -15.99 3.44 7.01
CA LEU A 374 -17.44 3.54 7.22
C LEU A 374 -17.88 4.97 7.51
N SER A 375 -17.13 5.71 8.32
CA SER A 375 -17.38 7.13 8.61
C SER A 375 -17.36 7.99 7.34
N ILE A 376 -16.37 7.78 6.46
CA ILE A 376 -16.27 8.51 5.18
C ILE A 376 -17.40 8.11 4.24
N LEU A 377 -17.76 6.84 4.24
CA LEU A 377 -18.85 6.32 3.43
C LEU A 377 -20.23 6.72 3.95
N ASN A 378 -20.35 7.24 5.17
CA ASN A 378 -21.61 7.54 5.86
C ASN A 378 -22.55 6.32 5.92
N ILE A 379 -22.03 5.18 6.35
CA ILE A 379 -22.75 3.91 6.53
C ILE A 379 -22.40 3.24 7.84
#